data_4eef7f94c640c93e707df3ab39fa43a4
#
_entry.id   4eef7f94c640c93e707df3ab39fa43a4
#
_cell.length_a   1.000
_cell.length_b   1.000
_cell.length_c   1.000
_cell.angle_alpha   90.00
_cell.angle_beta   90.00
_cell.angle_gamma   90.00
#
_symmetry.space_group_name_H-M   'P 1'
#
loop_
_entity.id
_entity.type
_entity.pdbx_description
1 polymer ?
#
loop_
_entity_poly.entity_id
_entity_poly.type
_entity_poly.pdbx_seq_one_letter_code
_entity_poly.pdbx_strand_id
1 'polypeptide(L)' 'VDLEEAIRLDASSADAYLLRGNIYLVQKKKALAKSDFEKAISLGVPPADLHEQLKQCR' A
#
# COMPACT_ATOMS: atom_id res chain seq x y z
N VAL A 1 11.66 -12.25 1.57
CA VAL A 1 10.95 -11.61 2.69
C VAL A 1 9.45 -11.75 2.46
N ASP A 2 8.76 -12.23 3.46
CA ASP A 2 7.31 -12.38 3.41
C ASP A 2 6.67 -11.04 3.81
N LEU A 3 6.03 -10.38 2.86
CA LEU A 3 5.42 -9.07 3.11
C LEU A 3 4.24 -9.14 4.06
N GLU A 4 3.49 -10.23 4.03
CA GLU A 4 2.37 -10.39 4.94
C GLU A 4 2.85 -10.58 6.36
N GLU A 5 3.97 -11.25 6.53
CA GLU A 5 4.58 -11.38 7.84
C GLU A 5 5.08 -10.02 8.35
N ALA A 6 5.68 -9.21 7.49
CA ALA A 6 6.14 -7.87 7.87
C ALA A 6 4.97 -7.00 8.33
N ILE A 7 3.83 -7.06 7.64
CA ILE A 7 2.64 -6.32 8.03
C ILE A 7 2.07 -6.85 9.33
N ARG A 8 2.10 -8.15 9.52
CA ARG A 8 1.61 -8.77 10.75
C ARG A 8 2.43 -8.35 11.98
N LEU A 9 3.75 -8.24 11.80
CA LEU A 9 4.66 -7.84 12.88
C LEU A 9 4.59 -6.34 13.17
N ASP A 10 4.28 -5.54 12.15
CA ASP A 10 4.19 -4.09 12.29
C ASP A 10 2.99 -3.57 11.51
N ALA A 11 1.81 -3.98 11.95
CA ALA A 11 0.56 -3.67 11.26
C ALA A 11 0.24 -2.18 11.21
N SER A 12 0.86 -1.38 12.08
CA SER A 12 0.69 0.06 12.07
C SER A 12 1.68 0.78 11.15
N SER A 13 2.58 0.05 10.50
CA SER A 13 3.57 0.66 9.63
C SER A 13 2.97 1.00 8.25
N ALA A 14 2.88 2.29 7.96
CA ALA A 14 2.44 2.73 6.65
C ALA A 14 3.38 2.25 5.55
N ASP A 15 4.67 2.18 5.83
CA ASP A 15 5.66 1.71 4.86
C ASP A 15 5.40 0.28 4.41
N ALA A 16 5.00 -0.59 5.33
CA ALA A 16 4.66 -1.98 4.99
C ALA A 16 3.47 -2.03 4.03
N TYR A 17 2.44 -1.23 4.29
CA TYR A 17 1.29 -1.16 3.40
C TYR A 17 1.65 -0.58 2.04
N LEU A 18 2.51 0.43 1.99
CA LEU A 18 2.99 0.99 0.73
C LEU A 18 3.74 -0.05 -0.09
N LEU A 19 4.60 -0.80 0.55
CA LEU A 19 5.37 -1.84 -0.13
C LEU A 19 4.45 -2.90 -0.72
N ARG A 20 3.51 -3.39 0.06
CA ARG A 20 2.56 -4.40 -0.42
C ARG A 20 1.69 -3.84 -1.54
N GLY A 21 1.22 -2.61 -1.40
CA GLY A 21 0.42 -1.96 -2.44
C GLY A 21 1.16 -1.88 -3.76
N ASN A 22 2.45 -1.51 -3.73
CA ASN A 22 3.26 -1.44 -4.93
C ASN A 22 3.40 -2.82 -5.59
N ILE A 23 3.57 -3.87 -4.79
CA ILE A 23 3.65 -5.23 -5.31
C ILE A 23 2.33 -5.65 -5.95
N TYR A 24 1.21 -5.31 -5.33
CA TYR A 24 -0.09 -5.59 -5.92
C TYR A 24 -0.27 -4.87 -7.28
N LEU A 25 0.26 -3.65 -7.42
CA LEU A 25 0.22 -2.95 -8.70
C LEU A 25 0.99 -3.72 -9.77
N VAL A 26 2.17 -4.24 -9.43
CA VAL A 26 2.97 -5.06 -10.34
C VAL A 26 2.21 -6.31 -10.74
N GLN A 27 1.44 -6.89 -9.82
CA GLN A 27 0.63 -8.07 -10.07
C GLN A 27 -0.72 -7.74 -10.73
N LYS A 28 -0.96 -6.47 -11.01
CA LYS A 28 -2.22 -5.97 -11.59
C LYS A 28 -3.42 -6.20 -10.69
N LYS A 29 -3.19 -6.28 -9.38
CA LYS A 29 -4.25 -6.40 -8.38
C LYS A 29 -4.62 -5.00 -7.88
N LYS A 30 -5.24 -4.22 -8.76
CA LYS A 30 -5.48 -2.79 -8.50
C LYS A 30 -6.36 -2.55 -7.28
N ALA A 31 -7.39 -3.33 -7.09
CA ALA A 31 -8.30 -3.16 -5.96
C ALA A 31 -7.57 -3.36 -4.63
N LEU A 32 -6.72 -4.38 -4.55
CA LEU A 32 -5.94 -4.64 -3.36
C LEU A 32 -4.89 -3.58 -3.12
N ALA A 33 -4.22 -3.12 -4.20
CA ALA A 33 -3.24 -2.05 -4.11
C ALA A 33 -3.89 -0.78 -3.57
N LYS A 34 -5.05 -0.41 -4.10
CA LYS A 34 -5.77 0.77 -3.64
C LYS A 34 -6.11 0.67 -2.15
N SER A 35 -6.58 -0.48 -1.71
CA SER A 35 -6.90 -0.70 -0.31
C SER A 35 -5.68 -0.49 0.58
N ASP A 36 -4.53 -1.01 0.19
CA ASP A 36 -3.30 -0.85 0.95
C ASP A 36 -2.85 0.62 0.98
N PHE A 37 -2.93 1.32 -0.15
CA PHE A 37 -2.57 2.73 -0.18
C PHE A 37 -3.51 3.58 0.68
N GLU A 38 -4.80 3.28 0.67
CA GLU A 38 -5.76 3.99 1.52
C GLU A 38 -5.45 3.73 3.00
N LYS A 39 -5.06 2.51 3.33
CA LYS A 39 -4.65 2.19 4.71
C LYS A 39 -3.41 2.99 5.10
N ALA A 40 -2.43 3.09 4.21
CA ALA A 40 -1.23 3.87 4.48
C ALA A 40 -1.58 5.35 4.72
N ILE A 41 -2.50 5.90 3.94
CA ILE A 41 -2.97 7.27 4.13
C ILE A 41 -3.62 7.43 5.50
N SER A 42 -4.43 6.47 5.89
CA SER A 42 -5.06 6.46 7.23
C SER A 42 -4.03 6.46 8.34
N LEU A 43 -2.86 5.89 8.10
CA LEU A 43 -1.78 5.83 9.07
C LEU A 43 -0.87 7.06 9.06
N GLY A 44 -1.15 8.03 8.19
CA GLY A 44 -0.46 9.31 8.19
C GLY A 44 0.30 9.67 6.92
N VAL A 45 0.31 8.82 5.90
CA VAL A 45 0.98 9.13 4.65
C VAL A 45 0.15 10.15 3.87
N PRO A 46 0.75 11.27 3.42
CA PRO A 46 0.01 12.25 2.63
C PRO A 46 -0.49 11.64 1.32
N PRO A 47 -1.77 11.86 0.95
CA PRO A 47 -2.29 11.35 -0.33
C PRO A 47 -1.50 11.84 -1.54
N ALA A 48 -0.91 13.03 -1.46
CA ALA A 48 -0.10 13.57 -2.55
C ALA A 48 1.12 12.72 -2.85
N ASP A 49 1.69 12.06 -1.84
CA ASP A 49 2.84 11.17 -2.02
C ASP A 49 2.46 9.90 -2.78
N LEU A 50 1.18 9.57 -2.81
CA LEU A 50 0.68 8.36 -3.47
C LEU A 50 -0.09 8.68 -4.75
N HIS A 51 0.02 9.90 -5.25
CA HIS A 51 -0.74 10.34 -6.42
C HIS A 51 -0.57 9.40 -7.61
N GLU A 52 0.68 9.06 -7.94
CA GLU A 52 0.97 8.19 -9.08
C GLU A 52 0.42 6.78 -8.86
N GLN A 53 0.60 6.24 -7.66
CA GLN A 53 0.13 4.90 -7.32
C GLN A 53 -1.40 4.85 -7.37
N LEU A 54 -2.08 5.83 -6.80
CA LEU A 54 -3.53 5.87 -6.81
C LEU A 54 -4.09 6.04 -8.22
N LYS A 55 -3.39 6.80 -9.06
CA LYS A 55 -3.75 6.96 -10.46
C LYS A 55 -3.70 5.61 -11.19
N GLN A 56 -2.71 4.80 -10.89
CA GLN A 56 -2.58 3.47 -11.50
C GLN A 56 -3.64 2.49 -11.00
N CYS A 57 -4.28 2.77 -9.87
CA CYS A 57 -5.34 1.92 -9.31
C CYS A 57 -6.73 2.20 -9.91
N ARG A 58 -6.84 3.17 -10.76
CA ARG A 58 -8.13 3.54 -11.38
C ARG A 58 -8.54 2.59 -12.49
#